data_a3d1d51ec35bdec82414cfe8338f1e70
#
_entry.id   a3d1d51ec35bdec82414cfe8338f1e70
#
_cell.length_a   1.000
_cell.length_b   1.000
_cell.length_c   1.000
_cell.angle_alpha   90.00
_cell.angle_beta   90.00
_cell.angle_gamma   90.00
#
_symmetry.space_group_name_H-M   'P 1'
#
loop_
_entity.id
_entity.type
_entity.pdbx_description
1 polymer ?
#
loop_
_entity_poly.entity_id
_entity_poly.type
_entity_poly.pdbx_seq_one_letter_code
_entity_poly.pdbx_strand_id
1 'polypeptide(L)'
;APESRRHELAGRLREFHWFLESAYAVEPLSWSEILKIAKINIEDHFADANMVSEDEYLAIINGINNTEDLDRHTKIQYISLIMLGYRFGLRFGEAHCLQRLDVLTEGSQIELNIRNNMFGETKTDTGIRVSVLLEELTELESQSFNDLLQYAGHKSKFDKQIGLFSSVNNSRELISRNKTSFEIGLFIKYI
;
A
#
# COMPACT_ATOMS: atom_id res chain seq x y z
N ALA A 1 -28.72 -11.06 11.09
CA ALA A 1 -27.57 -10.32 10.54
C ALA A 1 -26.73 -11.28 9.71
N PRO A 2 -26.11 -10.86 8.59
CA PRO A 2 -25.17 -11.70 7.86
C PRO A 2 -24.06 -12.20 8.79
N GLU A 3 -23.57 -13.41 8.56
CA GLU A 3 -22.60 -14.09 9.41
C GLU A 3 -21.32 -13.25 9.59
N SER A 4 -20.84 -12.64 8.51
CA SER A 4 -19.70 -11.72 8.53
C SER A 4 -19.86 -10.56 9.53
N ARG A 5 -21.06 -10.01 9.66
CA ARG A 5 -21.34 -8.90 10.58
C ARG A 5 -21.36 -9.34 12.05
N ARG A 6 -21.71 -10.60 12.32
CA ARG A 6 -21.65 -11.15 13.68
C ARG A 6 -20.20 -11.33 14.12
N HIS A 7 -19.34 -11.83 13.25
CA HIS A 7 -17.91 -11.99 13.50
C HIS A 7 -17.23 -10.64 13.77
N GLU A 8 -17.49 -9.64 12.93
CA GLU A 8 -16.94 -8.29 13.12
C GLU A 8 -17.39 -7.68 14.46
N LEU A 9 -18.69 -7.79 14.79
CA LEU A 9 -19.22 -7.26 16.04
C LEU A 9 -18.61 -7.95 17.26
N ALA A 10 -18.44 -9.26 17.22
CA ALA A 10 -17.85 -10.02 18.29
C ALA A 10 -16.37 -9.68 18.50
N GLY A 11 -15.60 -9.46 17.42
CA GLY A 11 -14.22 -8.96 17.48
C GLY A 11 -14.13 -7.61 18.17
N ARG A 12 -14.95 -6.64 17.76
CA ARG A 12 -14.97 -5.29 18.36
C ARG A 12 -15.39 -5.28 19.82
N LEU A 13 -16.35 -6.15 20.21
CA LEU A 13 -16.76 -6.28 21.60
C LEU A 13 -15.64 -6.87 22.47
N ARG A 14 -14.88 -7.84 21.95
CA ARG A 14 -13.71 -8.41 22.63
C ARG A 14 -12.63 -7.35 22.84
N GLU A 15 -12.30 -6.60 21.82
CA GLU A 15 -11.31 -5.50 21.90
C GLU A 15 -11.74 -4.42 22.90
N PHE A 16 -13.01 -4.04 22.87
CA PHE A 16 -13.56 -3.07 23.81
C PHE A 16 -13.52 -3.59 25.26
N HIS A 17 -13.82 -4.88 25.46
CA HIS A 17 -13.72 -5.46 26.80
C HIS A 17 -12.27 -5.49 27.30
N TRP A 18 -11.28 -5.82 26.50
CA TRP A 18 -9.85 -5.73 26.86
C TRP A 18 -9.42 -4.32 27.22
N PHE A 19 -9.95 -3.34 26.49
CA PHE A 19 -9.74 -1.93 26.88
C PHE A 19 -10.32 -1.65 28.27
N LEU A 20 -11.53 -2.14 28.59
CA LEU A 20 -12.15 -1.94 29.90
C LEU A 20 -11.38 -2.69 31.01
N GLU A 21 -10.90 -3.89 30.78
CA GLU A 21 -10.02 -4.61 31.71
C GLU A 21 -8.78 -3.80 32.03
N SER A 22 -8.12 -3.27 31.03
CA SER A 22 -6.86 -2.53 31.18
C SER A 22 -7.03 -1.14 31.81
N ALA A 23 -8.09 -0.42 31.43
CA ALA A 23 -8.30 0.98 31.83
C ALA A 23 -9.12 1.12 33.12
N TYR A 24 -10.03 0.18 33.41
CA TYR A 24 -11.02 0.28 34.48
C TYR A 24 -11.05 -0.93 35.42
N ALA A 25 -10.12 -1.87 35.26
CA ALA A 25 -10.03 -3.10 36.06
C ALA A 25 -11.36 -3.89 36.13
N VAL A 26 -12.10 -3.95 35.03
CA VAL A 26 -13.31 -4.77 34.92
C VAL A 26 -12.92 -6.24 34.95
N GLU A 27 -13.77 -7.10 35.52
CA GLU A 27 -13.50 -8.55 35.59
C GLU A 27 -13.29 -9.16 34.21
N PRO A 28 -12.26 -10.01 34.04
CA PRO A 28 -12.00 -10.69 32.77
C PRO A 28 -13.13 -11.63 32.40
N LEU A 29 -13.53 -11.63 31.13
CA LEU A 29 -14.53 -12.53 30.57
C LEU A 29 -13.87 -13.67 29.78
N SER A 30 -14.41 -14.89 29.92
CA SER A 30 -13.98 -16.01 29.08
C SER A 30 -14.57 -15.88 27.65
N TRP A 31 -13.88 -15.11 26.79
CA TRP A 31 -14.31 -14.91 25.41
C TRP A 31 -14.42 -16.22 24.62
N SER A 32 -13.58 -17.20 24.89
CA SER A 32 -13.65 -18.53 24.26
C SER A 32 -14.98 -19.23 24.53
N GLU A 33 -15.51 -19.13 25.74
CA GLU A 33 -16.80 -19.71 26.11
C GLU A 33 -17.96 -18.91 25.51
N ILE A 34 -17.89 -17.58 25.56
CA ILE A 34 -18.91 -16.68 24.98
C ILE A 34 -19.06 -16.95 23.49
N LEU A 35 -17.95 -17.00 22.76
CA LEU A 35 -17.95 -17.25 21.32
C LEU A 35 -18.46 -18.65 20.96
N LYS A 36 -18.11 -19.66 21.77
CA LYS A 36 -18.60 -21.02 21.59
C LYS A 36 -20.12 -21.10 21.80
N ILE A 37 -20.64 -20.43 22.83
CA ILE A 37 -22.10 -20.35 23.09
C ILE A 37 -22.80 -19.63 21.96
N ALA A 38 -22.22 -18.51 21.47
CA ALA A 38 -22.75 -17.72 20.36
C ALA A 38 -22.61 -18.41 18.99
N LYS A 39 -21.96 -19.58 18.93
CA LYS A 39 -21.61 -20.30 17.68
C LYS A 39 -20.89 -19.39 16.68
N ILE A 40 -20.02 -18.52 17.19
CA ILE A 40 -19.18 -17.65 16.41
C ILE A 40 -17.78 -18.24 16.43
N ASN A 41 -17.32 -18.73 15.28
CA ASN A 41 -15.95 -19.13 15.11
C ASN A 41 -15.16 -17.87 14.73
N ILE A 42 -14.64 -17.17 15.72
CA ILE A 42 -13.57 -16.22 15.44
C ILE A 42 -12.32 -17.10 15.33
N GLU A 43 -12.02 -17.56 14.15
CA GLU A 43 -10.63 -17.80 13.82
C GLU A 43 -9.93 -16.49 14.12
N ASP A 44 -8.93 -16.53 14.97
CA ASP A 44 -8.03 -15.41 15.16
C ASP A 44 -7.34 -15.16 13.81
N HIS A 45 -8.07 -14.53 12.91
CA HIS A 45 -7.45 -13.76 11.87
C HIS A 45 -6.83 -12.55 12.59
N PHE A 46 -5.83 -12.82 13.43
CA PHE A 46 -4.73 -11.90 13.47
C PHE A 46 -4.41 -11.76 11.99
N ALA A 47 -4.75 -10.61 11.41
CA ALA A 47 -4.00 -10.17 10.27
C ALA A 47 -2.57 -10.29 10.79
N ASP A 48 -1.94 -11.41 10.47
CA ASP A 48 -0.52 -11.58 10.62
C ASP A 48 0.00 -10.53 9.65
N ALA A 49 0.03 -9.29 10.16
CA ALA A 49 0.68 -8.20 9.50
C ALA A 49 2.15 -8.57 9.63
N ASN A 50 2.58 -9.54 8.81
CA ASN A 50 3.96 -9.83 8.58
C ASN A 50 4.54 -8.49 8.17
N MET A 51 5.14 -7.81 9.14
CA MET A 51 5.90 -6.60 8.86
C MET A 51 7.07 -7.05 8.02
N VAL A 52 7.07 -6.65 6.76
CA VAL A 52 8.17 -6.89 5.85
C VAL A 52 9.40 -6.20 6.43
N SER A 53 10.43 -6.97 6.79
CA SER A 53 11.71 -6.42 7.23
C SER A 53 12.41 -5.71 6.08
N GLU A 54 13.40 -4.88 6.39
CA GLU A 54 14.16 -4.19 5.34
C GLU A 54 14.90 -5.19 4.43
N ASP A 55 15.45 -6.25 4.98
CA ASP A 55 16.13 -7.29 4.19
C ASP A 55 15.17 -7.99 3.21
N GLU A 56 13.97 -8.33 3.66
CA GLU A 56 12.93 -8.91 2.80
C GLU A 56 12.48 -7.91 1.72
N TYR A 57 12.27 -6.65 2.10
CA TYR A 57 11.92 -5.59 1.16
C TYR A 57 13.00 -5.42 0.07
N LEU A 58 14.28 -5.34 0.47
CA LEU A 58 15.39 -5.23 -0.47
C LEU A 58 15.51 -6.47 -1.36
N ALA A 59 15.27 -7.67 -0.81
CA ALA A 59 15.24 -8.89 -1.60
C ALA A 59 14.14 -8.86 -2.66
N ILE A 60 12.94 -8.34 -2.33
CA ILE A 60 11.83 -8.21 -3.29
C ILE A 60 12.21 -7.28 -4.45
N ILE A 61 12.67 -6.06 -4.16
CA ILE A 61 12.98 -5.10 -5.23
C ILE A 61 14.16 -5.53 -6.08
N ASN A 62 15.18 -6.18 -5.50
CA ASN A 62 16.29 -6.77 -6.24
C ASN A 62 15.83 -7.96 -7.10
N GLY A 63 14.95 -8.81 -6.58
CA GLY A 63 14.35 -9.91 -7.33
C GLY A 63 13.61 -9.41 -8.58
N ILE A 64 12.78 -8.37 -8.44
CA ILE A 64 12.10 -7.74 -9.59
C ILE A 64 13.11 -7.17 -10.58
N ASN A 65 14.13 -6.46 -10.09
CA ASN A 65 15.14 -5.86 -10.97
C ASN A 65 15.90 -6.91 -11.81
N ASN A 66 16.18 -8.07 -11.22
CA ASN A 66 16.95 -9.15 -11.84
C ASN A 66 16.10 -10.10 -12.70
N THR A 67 14.78 -10.01 -12.67
CA THR A 67 13.88 -10.87 -13.46
C THR A 67 14.03 -10.57 -14.95
N GLU A 68 14.36 -11.57 -15.77
CA GLU A 68 14.53 -11.39 -17.22
C GLU A 68 13.22 -11.25 -17.97
N ASP A 69 12.13 -11.83 -17.48
CA ASP A 69 10.81 -11.85 -18.12
C ASP A 69 10.07 -10.50 -18.08
N LEU A 70 10.54 -9.53 -17.30
CA LEU A 70 9.94 -8.20 -17.21
C LEU A 70 10.71 -7.17 -18.02
N ASP A 71 10.00 -6.38 -18.81
CA ASP A 71 10.59 -5.22 -19.46
C ASP A 71 10.99 -4.14 -18.45
N ARG A 72 11.94 -3.27 -18.86
CA ARG A 72 12.47 -2.22 -17.99
C ARG A 72 11.40 -1.30 -17.40
N HIS A 73 10.39 -0.93 -18.18
CA HIS A 73 9.36 -0.02 -17.73
C HIS A 73 8.47 -0.65 -16.66
N THR A 74 8.10 -1.92 -16.82
CA THR A 74 7.36 -2.70 -15.84
C THR A 74 8.14 -2.85 -14.54
N LYS A 75 9.46 -3.12 -14.61
CA LYS A 75 10.34 -3.17 -13.42
C LYS A 75 10.32 -1.86 -12.65
N ILE A 76 10.51 -0.73 -13.35
CA ILE A 76 10.48 0.61 -12.77
C ILE A 76 9.15 0.86 -12.05
N GLN A 77 8.03 0.51 -12.66
CA GLN A 77 6.71 0.69 -12.06
C GLN A 77 6.53 -0.17 -10.81
N TYR A 78 6.92 -1.45 -10.83
CA TYR A 78 6.74 -2.36 -9.70
C TYR A 78 7.64 -1.99 -8.53
N ILE A 79 8.94 -1.71 -8.78
CA ILE A 79 9.87 -1.25 -7.75
C ILE A 79 9.34 0.03 -7.10
N SER A 80 8.91 1.00 -7.91
CA SER A 80 8.39 2.27 -7.39
C SER A 80 7.09 2.10 -6.60
N LEU A 81 6.17 1.21 -7.01
CA LEU A 81 4.95 0.93 -6.25
C LEU A 81 5.24 0.33 -4.88
N ILE A 82 6.15 -0.65 -4.84
CA ILE A 82 6.55 -1.29 -3.58
C ILE A 82 7.29 -0.30 -2.69
N MET A 83 8.20 0.50 -3.25
CA MET A 83 8.91 1.57 -2.55
C MET A 83 7.96 2.60 -1.94
N LEU A 84 6.94 3.05 -2.67
CA LEU A 84 5.92 3.97 -2.16
C LEU A 84 5.13 3.36 -0.99
N GLY A 85 4.83 2.07 -1.05
CA GLY A 85 4.21 1.35 0.07
C GLY A 85 5.12 1.27 1.29
N TYR A 86 6.36 0.87 1.10
CA TYR A 86 7.30 0.61 2.18
C TYR A 86 7.85 1.90 2.82
N ARG A 87 8.40 2.82 2.01
CA ARG A 87 9.06 4.05 2.51
C ARG A 87 8.09 5.16 2.91
N PHE A 88 6.92 5.22 2.29
CA PHE A 88 5.94 6.29 2.53
C PHE A 88 4.66 5.82 3.23
N GLY A 89 4.52 4.52 3.49
CA GLY A 89 3.33 3.95 4.14
C GLY A 89 2.05 4.12 3.31
N LEU A 90 2.15 4.17 1.98
CA LEU A 90 0.98 4.31 1.13
C LEU A 90 0.26 2.98 0.95
N ARG A 91 -1.07 3.02 0.99
CA ARG A 91 -1.85 1.89 0.52
C ARG A 91 -1.65 1.72 -0.98
N PHE A 92 -1.69 0.47 -1.46
CA PHE A 92 -1.52 0.16 -2.88
C PHE A 92 -2.40 1.05 -3.79
N GLY A 93 -3.67 1.25 -3.44
CA GLY A 93 -4.57 2.11 -4.20
C GLY A 93 -4.18 3.58 -4.20
N GLU A 94 -3.64 4.10 -3.09
CA GLU A 94 -3.15 5.47 -2.98
C GLU A 94 -1.91 5.66 -3.87
N ALA A 95 -0.92 4.76 -3.75
CA ALA A 95 0.29 4.80 -4.58
C ALA A 95 -0.04 4.69 -6.08
N HIS A 96 -0.90 3.73 -6.45
CA HIS A 96 -1.28 3.48 -7.83
C HIS A 96 -1.99 4.67 -8.50
N CYS A 97 -2.78 5.44 -7.73
CA CYS A 97 -3.54 6.60 -8.23
C CYS A 97 -2.78 7.93 -8.17
N LEU A 98 -1.50 7.95 -7.74
CA LEU A 98 -0.69 9.17 -7.71
C LEU A 98 -0.54 9.77 -9.10
N GLN A 99 -0.65 11.09 -9.16
CA GLN A 99 -0.35 11.88 -10.36
C GLN A 99 1.06 12.47 -10.28
N ARG A 100 1.63 12.82 -11.43
CA ARG A 100 2.93 13.51 -11.46
C ARG A 100 2.92 14.83 -10.66
N LEU A 101 1.77 15.51 -10.63
CA LEU A 101 1.58 16.75 -9.87
C LEU A 101 1.55 16.55 -8.35
N ASP A 102 1.32 15.33 -7.89
CA ASP A 102 1.25 15.01 -6.48
C ASP A 102 2.64 14.76 -5.87
N VAL A 103 3.69 14.74 -6.70
CA VAL A 103 5.07 14.50 -6.27
C VAL A 103 5.86 15.80 -6.34
N LEU A 104 6.32 16.26 -5.20
CA LEU A 104 7.25 17.40 -5.06
C LEU A 104 8.62 16.85 -4.67
N THR A 105 9.65 17.30 -5.38
CA THR A 105 11.04 16.93 -5.12
C THR A 105 11.88 18.18 -4.97
N GLU A 106 12.56 18.32 -3.82
CA GLU A 106 13.50 19.41 -3.54
C GLU A 106 14.79 18.82 -2.97
N GLY A 107 15.83 18.77 -3.80
CA GLY A 107 17.06 18.04 -3.47
C GLY A 107 16.81 16.55 -3.26
N SER A 108 17.15 16.04 -2.08
CA SER A 108 16.85 14.66 -1.65
C SER A 108 15.48 14.50 -0.98
N GLN A 109 14.80 15.59 -0.69
CA GLN A 109 13.48 15.55 -0.06
C GLN A 109 12.40 15.23 -1.09
N ILE A 110 11.55 14.28 -0.74
CA ILE A 110 10.41 13.87 -1.55
C ILE A 110 9.14 14.00 -0.70
N GLU A 111 8.17 14.74 -1.21
CA GLU A 111 6.85 14.90 -0.62
C GLU A 111 5.77 14.41 -1.57
N LEU A 112 4.80 13.68 -1.04
CA LEU A 112 3.68 13.12 -1.78
C LEU A 112 2.37 13.69 -1.26
N ASN A 113 1.59 14.32 -2.13
CA ASN A 113 0.24 14.78 -1.82
C ASN A 113 -0.77 13.69 -2.12
N ILE A 114 -1.26 13.00 -1.09
CA ILE A 114 -2.29 11.98 -1.20
C ILE A 114 -3.66 12.67 -1.17
N ARG A 115 -4.40 12.60 -2.28
CA ARG A 115 -5.69 13.28 -2.44
C ARG A 115 -6.59 12.53 -3.43
N ASN A 116 -7.87 12.85 -3.41
CA ASN A 116 -8.80 12.42 -4.44
C ASN A 116 -8.42 13.02 -5.79
N ASN A 117 -8.48 12.23 -6.84
CA ASN A 117 -8.18 12.65 -8.20
C ASN A 117 -8.98 11.83 -9.22
N MET A 118 -8.77 12.08 -10.51
CA MET A 118 -9.50 11.38 -11.57
C MET A 118 -9.24 9.86 -11.65
N PHE A 119 -8.18 9.36 -11.02
CA PHE A 119 -7.79 7.94 -11.04
C PHE A 119 -8.31 7.17 -9.83
N GLY A 120 -8.69 7.86 -8.76
CA GLY A 120 -9.23 7.23 -7.57
C GLY A 120 -9.49 8.19 -6.41
N GLU A 121 -10.18 7.64 -5.43
CA GLU A 121 -10.53 8.33 -4.19
C GLU A 121 -9.82 7.68 -3.00
N THR A 122 -9.50 8.49 -2.00
CA THR A 122 -9.05 7.98 -0.71
C THR A 122 -10.21 7.29 0.00
N LYS A 123 -9.95 6.21 0.73
CA LYS A 123 -10.99 5.42 1.40
C LYS A 123 -11.76 6.25 2.45
N THR A 124 -11.15 7.29 3.00
CA THR A 124 -11.71 8.16 4.04
C THR A 124 -11.18 9.58 3.85
N ASP A 125 -11.88 10.59 4.39
CA ASP A 125 -11.44 11.98 4.35
C ASP A 125 -10.08 12.17 5.08
N THR A 126 -9.80 11.38 6.10
CA THR A 126 -8.50 11.34 6.78
C THR A 126 -7.37 10.73 5.94
N GLY A 127 -7.71 10.13 4.79
CA GLY A 127 -6.73 9.66 3.81
C GLY A 127 -6.04 10.78 3.04
N ILE A 128 -6.63 11.99 3.01
CA ILE A 128 -6.03 13.17 2.40
C ILE A 128 -4.91 13.68 3.31
N ARG A 129 -3.68 13.59 2.85
CA ARG A 129 -2.49 13.93 3.64
C ARG A 129 -1.27 14.20 2.76
N VAL A 130 -0.25 14.78 3.36
CA VAL A 130 1.10 14.82 2.81
C VAL A 130 1.91 13.71 3.48
N SER A 131 2.61 12.92 2.68
CA SER A 131 3.60 11.95 3.16
C SER A 131 4.98 12.39 2.71
N VAL A 132 5.93 12.39 3.63
CA VAL A 132 7.30 12.86 3.41
C VAL A 132 8.26 11.68 3.57
N LEU A 133 9.29 11.64 2.75
CA LEU A 133 10.36 10.66 2.88
C LEU A 133 11.15 10.96 4.17
N LEU A 134 11.27 9.96 5.03
CA LEU A 134 11.99 10.08 6.30
C LEU A 134 13.41 9.51 6.26
N GLU A 135 13.70 8.64 5.29
CA GLU A 135 14.96 7.94 5.14
C GLU A 135 15.52 8.12 3.73
N GLU A 136 16.82 7.95 3.58
CA GLU A 136 17.44 7.99 2.26
C GLU A 136 17.04 6.77 1.42
N LEU A 137 16.73 7.00 0.15
CA LEU A 137 16.48 5.92 -0.80
C LEU A 137 17.79 5.25 -1.20
N THR A 138 17.75 3.95 -1.41
CA THR A 138 18.84 3.22 -2.06
C THR A 138 19.04 3.70 -3.50
N GLU A 139 20.18 3.36 -4.09
CA GLU A 139 20.47 3.73 -5.49
C GLU A 139 19.41 3.17 -6.46
N LEU A 140 18.99 1.91 -6.27
CA LEU A 140 17.96 1.27 -7.09
C LEU A 140 16.59 1.97 -6.96
N GLU A 141 16.19 2.31 -5.74
CA GLU A 141 14.95 3.04 -5.48
C GLU A 141 14.98 4.42 -6.13
N SER A 142 16.06 5.17 -5.88
CA SER A 142 16.26 6.53 -6.44
C SER A 142 16.24 6.52 -7.95
N GLN A 143 16.96 5.60 -8.58
CA GLN A 143 17.00 5.47 -10.03
C GLN A 143 15.62 5.11 -10.59
N SER A 144 14.97 4.10 -10.02
CA SER A 144 13.65 3.66 -10.50
C SER A 144 12.60 4.77 -10.36
N PHE A 145 12.60 5.49 -9.23
CA PHE A 145 11.65 6.56 -9.02
C PHE A 145 11.91 7.77 -9.92
N ASN A 146 13.16 8.16 -10.10
CA ASN A 146 13.54 9.23 -11.03
C ASN A 146 13.17 8.87 -12.48
N ASP A 147 13.43 7.64 -12.92
CA ASP A 147 13.04 7.17 -14.25
C ASP A 147 11.51 7.22 -14.42
N LEU A 148 10.73 6.82 -13.40
CA LEU A 148 9.27 6.92 -13.40
C LEU A 148 8.81 8.38 -13.52
N LEU A 149 9.39 9.30 -12.74
CA LEU A 149 9.07 10.72 -12.78
C LEU A 149 9.41 11.35 -14.13
N GLN A 150 10.55 10.98 -14.72
CA GLN A 150 10.92 11.45 -16.07
C GLN A 150 9.93 10.96 -17.11
N TYR A 151 9.54 9.69 -17.04
CA TYR A 151 8.55 9.10 -17.95
C TYR A 151 7.21 9.84 -17.90
N ALA A 152 6.70 10.09 -16.69
CA ALA A 152 5.51 10.88 -16.48
C ALA A 152 5.72 12.35 -16.90
N GLY A 153 6.90 12.94 -16.64
CA GLY A 153 7.25 14.30 -16.99
C GLY A 153 7.30 14.56 -18.49
N HIS A 154 7.81 13.63 -19.29
CA HIS A 154 7.79 13.73 -20.76
C HIS A 154 6.36 13.78 -21.31
N LYS A 155 5.45 13.02 -20.73
CA LYS A 155 4.04 13.02 -21.10
C LYS A 155 3.30 14.28 -20.60
N SER A 156 3.71 14.84 -19.45
CA SER A 156 3.04 15.95 -18.77
C SER A 156 3.15 17.30 -19.52
N LYS A 157 4.05 17.43 -20.47
CA LYS A 157 4.15 18.65 -21.32
C LYS A 157 2.83 18.94 -22.05
N PHE A 158 2.02 17.93 -22.27
CA PHE A 158 0.76 18.01 -23.02
C PHE A 158 -0.49 17.81 -22.15
N ASP A 159 -0.35 17.23 -20.95
CA ASP A 159 -1.48 16.98 -20.05
C ASP A 159 -1.01 17.09 -18.59
N LYS A 160 -1.67 17.96 -17.81
CA LYS A 160 -1.35 18.18 -16.40
C LYS A 160 -1.84 17.06 -15.47
N GLN A 161 -2.74 16.20 -15.96
CA GLN A 161 -3.39 15.13 -15.16
C GLN A 161 -2.89 13.75 -15.60
N ILE A 162 -1.60 13.49 -15.42
CA ILE A 162 -0.99 12.22 -15.78
C ILE A 162 -0.78 11.38 -14.53
N GLY A 163 -1.26 10.15 -14.55
CA GLY A 163 -0.95 9.15 -13.53
C GLY A 163 0.53 8.72 -13.61
N LEU A 164 1.19 8.58 -12.47
CA LEU A 164 2.57 8.08 -12.42
C LEU A 164 2.68 6.69 -13.05
N PHE A 165 1.70 5.83 -12.75
CA PHE A 165 1.63 4.45 -13.21
C PHE A 165 0.74 4.31 -14.44
N SER A 166 0.88 5.24 -15.40
CA SER A 166 0.12 5.19 -16.63
C SER A 166 0.66 4.14 -17.61
N SER A 167 -0.26 3.58 -18.41
CA SER A 167 0.10 2.72 -19.52
C SER A 167 1.05 3.40 -20.51
N VAL A 168 1.96 2.63 -21.10
CA VAL A 168 2.89 3.13 -22.12
C VAL A 168 2.14 3.79 -23.29
N ASN A 169 1.01 3.20 -23.66
CA ASN A 169 0.24 3.62 -24.83
C ASN A 169 -0.78 4.73 -24.54
N ASN A 170 -1.18 4.90 -23.28
CA ASN A 170 -2.20 5.88 -22.90
C ASN A 170 -1.89 6.47 -21.51
N SER A 171 -1.52 7.74 -21.49
CA SER A 171 -1.18 8.45 -20.24
C SER A 171 -2.36 8.71 -19.30
N ARG A 172 -3.58 8.58 -19.79
CA ARG A 172 -4.82 8.72 -19.01
C ARG A 172 -5.35 7.39 -18.49
N GLU A 173 -4.71 6.29 -18.85
CA GLU A 173 -5.06 4.96 -18.41
C GLU A 173 -3.95 4.43 -17.52
N LEU A 174 -4.28 4.08 -16.29
CA LEU A 174 -3.35 3.42 -15.37
C LEU A 174 -3.14 1.97 -15.79
N ILE A 175 -1.98 1.42 -15.43
CA ILE A 175 -1.74 -0.03 -15.54
C ILE A 175 -2.82 -0.80 -14.76
N SER A 176 -3.13 -2.01 -15.18
CA SER A 176 -4.17 -2.81 -14.53
C SER A 176 -3.84 -3.08 -13.06
N ARG A 177 -4.61 -2.51 -12.14
CA ARG A 177 -4.46 -2.69 -10.70
C ARG A 177 -4.45 -4.16 -10.28
N ASN A 178 -5.39 -4.93 -10.79
CA ASN A 178 -5.53 -6.35 -10.43
C ASN A 178 -4.35 -7.17 -10.94
N LYS A 179 -3.92 -6.94 -12.18
CA LYS A 179 -2.75 -7.61 -12.76
C LYS A 179 -1.49 -7.27 -11.98
N THR A 180 -1.23 -5.98 -11.74
CA THR A 180 -0.04 -5.51 -11.01
C THR A 180 -0.01 -6.06 -9.58
N SER A 181 -1.13 -6.01 -8.85
CA SER A 181 -1.20 -6.55 -7.49
C SER A 181 -0.96 -8.06 -7.47
N PHE A 182 -1.47 -8.81 -8.44
CA PHE A 182 -1.25 -10.24 -8.57
C PHE A 182 0.21 -10.57 -8.87
N GLU A 183 0.81 -9.90 -9.85
CA GLU A 183 2.20 -10.13 -10.25
C GLU A 183 3.18 -9.76 -9.15
N ILE A 184 3.01 -8.61 -8.47
CA ILE A 184 3.81 -8.26 -7.29
C ILE A 184 3.63 -9.30 -6.18
N GLY A 185 2.42 -9.79 -5.94
CA GLY A 185 2.13 -10.82 -4.96
C GLY A 185 2.86 -12.14 -5.23
N LEU A 186 3.15 -12.47 -6.49
CA LEU A 186 3.98 -13.63 -6.84
C LEU A 186 5.43 -13.44 -6.37
N PHE A 187 6.02 -12.27 -6.55
CA PHE A 187 7.38 -12.00 -6.07
C PHE A 187 7.50 -12.12 -4.55
N ILE A 188 6.48 -11.67 -3.81
CA ILE A 188 6.46 -11.77 -2.34
C ILE A 188 6.36 -13.23 -1.85
N LYS A 189 5.73 -14.13 -2.59
CA LYS A 189 5.57 -15.53 -2.19
C LYS A 189 6.82 -16.39 -2.37
N TYR A 190 7.75 -15.96 -3.18
CA TYR A 190 8.95 -16.73 -3.53
C TYR A 190 10.21 -16.27 -2.80
N ILE A 191 10.09 -15.35 -1.85
CA ILE A 191 11.13 -14.90 -0.94
C ILE A 191 10.85 -15.41 0.47
#